data_a28596eda4bcb4028ba551785c927879
#
_entry.id   a28596eda4bcb4028ba551785c927879
#
_cell.length_a   1.000
_cell.length_b   1.000
_cell.length_c   1.000
_cell.angle_alpha   90.00
_cell.angle_beta   90.00
_cell.angle_gamma   90.00
#
_symmetry.space_group_name_H-M   'P 1'
#
loop_
_entity.id
_entity.type
_entity.pdbx_description
1 polymer ?
#
loop_
_entity_poly.entity_id
_entity_poly.type
_entity_poly.pdbx_seq_one_letter_code
_entity_poly.pdbx_strand_id
1 'polypeptide(L)'
;DAAVVAGLSLVWTNLHASFFLLPATAVLFAIGQWSKWFAAAALVGSATTLVNPYGWTLHQHIYQYLSSGELLAQVGEFQTFNFQAEGAAQIIVTVALGAVGATLAAVKKQWSGALVLALFFVLALRSARALPVLALVLPFANCAVTAWLREDRRLESLLRYSANLRRLEYGFRGYAWAPVVLLAGLLMLRGSATGFPADEFPVAAAAHLPEQARLFAPDKFGGYLVYHFRGERKVFFDGRSDFYGLPFMKRYVDMVQLRPGWREEWNRWQFTHALLPVRYSLVDALPRLGWRETYRDSTAVLLAAPPALQEGTP
;
A
#
# COMPACT_ATOMS: atom_id res chain seq x y z
N ASP A 1 -11.35 21.48 14.65
CA ASP A 1 -12.06 21.12 15.85
C ASP A 1 -11.66 19.75 16.39
N ALA A 2 -11.36 19.68 17.70
CA ALA A 2 -10.89 18.46 18.36
C ALA A 2 -11.88 17.27 18.20
N ALA A 3 -13.20 17.56 18.21
CA ALA A 3 -14.22 16.55 18.02
C ALA A 3 -14.16 15.90 16.63
N VAL A 4 -13.84 16.67 15.60
CA VAL A 4 -13.67 16.15 14.22
C VAL A 4 -12.44 15.24 14.16
N VAL A 5 -11.31 15.66 14.73
CA VAL A 5 -10.09 14.86 14.80
C VAL A 5 -10.35 13.57 15.59
N ALA A 6 -11.06 13.65 16.72
CA ALA A 6 -11.45 12.49 17.52
C ALA A 6 -12.31 11.51 16.71
N GLY A 7 -13.36 11.99 16.05
CA GLY A 7 -14.24 11.17 15.22
C GLY A 7 -13.52 10.50 14.04
N LEU A 8 -12.67 11.27 13.35
CA LEU A 8 -11.85 10.73 12.25
C LEU A 8 -10.83 9.71 12.76
N SER A 9 -10.17 9.96 13.90
CA SER A 9 -9.23 9.00 14.50
C SER A 9 -9.93 7.71 14.89
N LEU A 10 -11.14 7.79 15.48
CA LEU A 10 -11.95 6.65 15.84
C LEU A 10 -12.29 5.79 14.62
N VAL A 11 -12.81 6.41 13.57
CA VAL A 11 -13.17 5.72 12.32
C VAL A 11 -11.94 5.12 11.66
N TRP A 12 -10.87 5.89 11.53
CA TRP A 12 -9.65 5.45 10.86
C TRP A 12 -8.97 4.27 11.58
N THR A 13 -8.92 4.29 12.92
CA THR A 13 -8.34 3.19 13.72
C THR A 13 -9.05 1.86 13.47
N ASN A 14 -10.35 1.90 13.24
CA ASN A 14 -11.14 0.69 12.98
C ASN A 14 -11.16 0.28 11.49
N LEU A 15 -10.56 1.07 10.60
CA LEU A 15 -10.53 0.80 9.17
C LEU A 15 -9.14 0.48 8.63
N HIS A 16 -8.07 1.10 9.14
CA HIS A 16 -6.75 0.98 8.52
C HIS A 16 -5.60 1.23 9.50
N ALA A 17 -4.54 0.44 9.37
CA ALA A 17 -3.36 0.45 10.25
C ALA A 17 -2.58 1.79 10.30
N SER A 18 -2.76 2.69 9.32
CA SER A 18 -2.10 4.01 9.31
C SER A 18 -2.78 5.09 10.15
N PHE A 19 -3.75 4.74 11.00
CA PHE A 19 -4.52 5.68 11.82
C PHE A 19 -3.66 6.64 12.65
N PHE A 20 -2.47 6.23 13.06
CA PHE A 20 -1.55 7.05 13.83
C PHE A 20 -1.05 8.30 13.07
N LEU A 21 -1.19 8.35 11.75
CA LEU A 21 -0.79 9.51 10.93
C LEU A 21 -1.63 10.75 11.25
N LEU A 22 -2.91 10.60 11.60
CA LEU A 22 -3.76 11.75 11.91
C LEU A 22 -3.36 12.45 13.21
N PRO A 23 -3.26 11.78 14.37
CA PRO A 23 -2.76 12.42 15.57
C PRO A 23 -1.30 12.90 15.44
N ALA A 24 -0.43 12.17 14.72
CA ALA A 24 0.93 12.64 14.45
C ALA A 24 0.95 13.94 13.64
N THR A 25 0.10 14.05 12.62
CA THR A 25 -0.04 15.29 11.85
C THR A 25 -0.56 16.43 12.72
N ALA A 26 -1.52 16.17 13.61
CA ALA A 26 -2.00 17.16 14.57
C ALA A 26 -0.89 17.66 15.52
N VAL A 27 0.04 16.78 15.93
CA VAL A 27 1.25 17.18 16.69
C VAL A 27 2.12 18.12 15.87
N LEU A 28 2.36 17.83 14.60
CA LEU A 28 3.16 18.72 13.73
C LEU A 28 2.52 20.10 13.57
N PHE A 29 1.19 20.16 13.47
CA PHE A 29 0.46 21.42 13.47
C PHE A 29 0.53 22.15 14.82
N ALA A 30 0.46 21.42 15.92
CA ALA A 30 0.61 21.99 17.25
C ALA A 30 1.98 22.66 17.41
N ILE A 31 3.04 21.99 16.98
CA ILE A 31 4.42 22.52 17.01
C ILE A 31 4.56 23.69 16.06
N GLY A 32 4.12 23.54 14.80
CA GLY A 32 4.34 24.54 13.74
C GLY A 32 3.56 25.85 13.96
N GLN A 33 2.44 25.80 14.68
CA GLN A 33 1.62 26.99 14.98
C GLN A 33 1.63 27.40 16.46
N TRP A 34 2.35 26.67 17.31
CA TRP A 34 2.32 26.86 18.77
C TRP A 34 0.88 26.85 19.33
N SER A 35 0.05 25.97 18.76
CA SER A 35 -1.40 25.95 18.97
C SER A 35 -1.83 24.93 20.02
N LYS A 36 -2.39 25.41 21.11
CA LYS A 36 -2.99 24.57 22.17
C LYS A 36 -4.16 23.74 21.62
N TRP A 37 -4.87 24.24 20.63
CA TRP A 37 -6.00 23.52 20.00
C TRP A 37 -5.55 22.29 19.23
N PHE A 38 -4.48 22.40 18.45
CA PHE A 38 -3.90 21.25 17.77
C PHE A 38 -3.25 20.27 18.76
N ALA A 39 -2.67 20.75 19.85
CA ALA A 39 -2.17 19.88 20.91
C ALA A 39 -3.31 19.09 21.58
N ALA A 40 -4.41 19.76 21.91
CA ALA A 40 -5.62 19.11 22.43
C ALA A 40 -6.20 18.11 21.42
N ALA A 41 -6.28 18.49 20.13
CA ALA A 41 -6.75 17.61 19.06
C ALA A 41 -5.85 16.36 18.91
N ALA A 42 -4.54 16.51 19.02
CA ALA A 42 -3.59 15.38 18.99
C ALA A 42 -3.80 14.44 20.19
N LEU A 43 -3.96 14.99 21.40
CA LEU A 43 -4.20 14.19 22.60
C LEU A 43 -5.54 13.42 22.52
N VAL A 44 -6.62 14.12 22.19
CA VAL A 44 -7.96 13.51 22.07
C VAL A 44 -7.97 12.51 20.92
N GLY A 45 -7.38 12.85 19.76
CA GLY A 45 -7.23 11.96 18.63
C GLY A 45 -6.45 10.70 19.00
N SER A 46 -5.34 10.82 19.72
CA SER A 46 -4.58 9.66 20.21
C SER A 46 -5.38 8.81 21.19
N ALA A 47 -6.10 9.43 22.13
CA ALA A 47 -6.92 8.70 23.09
C ALA A 47 -8.05 7.91 22.39
N THR A 48 -8.68 8.48 21.37
CA THR A 48 -9.75 7.80 20.63
C THR A 48 -9.27 6.62 19.80
N THR A 49 -7.98 6.55 19.46
CA THR A 49 -7.43 5.35 18.79
C THR A 49 -7.44 4.10 19.67
N LEU A 50 -7.61 4.24 20.98
CA LEU A 50 -7.77 3.10 21.89
C LEU A 50 -9.18 2.46 21.80
N VAL A 51 -10.13 3.16 21.21
CA VAL A 51 -11.50 2.67 21.02
C VAL A 51 -11.58 1.80 19.76
N ASN A 52 -11.08 0.59 19.86
CA ASN A 52 -11.08 -0.44 18.85
C ASN A 52 -11.23 -1.82 19.52
N PRO A 53 -11.59 -2.91 18.81
CA PRO A 53 -11.79 -4.23 19.40
C PRO A 53 -10.58 -4.81 20.14
N TYR A 54 -9.38 -4.33 19.84
CA TYR A 54 -8.11 -4.84 20.40
C TYR A 54 -7.48 -3.88 21.43
N GLY A 55 -8.05 -2.68 21.62
CA GLY A 55 -7.53 -1.68 22.55
C GLY A 55 -6.05 -1.37 22.31
N TRP A 56 -5.24 -1.42 23.37
CA TRP A 56 -3.81 -1.16 23.32
C TRP A 56 -3.01 -2.20 22.50
N THR A 57 -3.48 -3.44 22.41
CA THR A 57 -2.77 -4.50 21.69
C THR A 57 -2.63 -4.22 20.19
N LEU A 58 -3.56 -3.48 19.60
CA LEU A 58 -3.42 -2.99 18.23
C LEU A 58 -2.18 -2.10 18.06
N HIS A 59 -1.94 -1.19 18.99
CA HIS A 59 -0.78 -0.30 18.96
C HIS A 59 0.53 -1.07 19.13
N GLN A 60 0.56 -2.05 20.05
CA GLN A 60 1.72 -2.93 20.22
C GLN A 60 2.01 -3.74 18.95
N HIS A 61 0.98 -4.29 18.33
CA HIS A 61 1.12 -5.05 17.08
C HIS A 61 1.71 -4.18 15.97
N ILE A 62 1.17 -2.98 15.75
CA ILE A 62 1.68 -2.04 14.73
C ILE A 62 3.10 -1.60 15.03
N TYR A 63 3.40 -1.30 16.28
CA TYR A 63 4.76 -0.94 16.68
C TYR A 63 5.76 -2.08 16.41
N GLN A 64 5.42 -3.31 16.81
CA GLN A 64 6.26 -4.48 16.57
C GLN A 64 6.47 -4.74 15.08
N TYR A 65 5.40 -4.62 14.29
CA TYR A 65 5.47 -4.79 12.84
C TYR A 65 6.38 -3.74 12.18
N LEU A 66 6.15 -2.45 12.46
CA LEU A 66 6.92 -1.35 11.88
C LEU A 66 8.38 -1.27 12.41
N SER A 67 8.65 -1.83 13.58
CA SER A 67 9.99 -1.90 14.14
C SER A 67 10.82 -3.06 13.61
N SER A 68 10.20 -4.05 12.96
CA SER A 68 10.89 -5.21 12.38
C SER A 68 11.45 -4.88 11.01
N GLY A 69 12.64 -4.27 10.95
CA GLY A 69 13.30 -3.93 9.68
C GLY A 69 13.50 -5.15 8.76
N GLU A 70 13.79 -6.32 9.33
CA GLU A 70 13.95 -7.56 8.56
C GLU A 70 12.64 -8.04 7.92
N LEU A 71 11.50 -7.88 8.62
CA LEU A 71 10.19 -8.23 8.08
C LEU A 71 9.79 -7.25 6.98
N LEU A 72 9.95 -5.95 7.23
CA LEU A 72 9.64 -4.91 6.25
C LEU A 72 10.51 -5.05 4.99
N ALA A 73 11.77 -5.55 5.11
CA ALA A 73 12.64 -5.81 3.98
C ALA A 73 12.10 -6.90 3.03
N GLN A 74 11.19 -7.77 3.48
CA GLN A 74 10.54 -8.79 2.65
C GLN A 74 9.24 -8.29 2.00
N VAL A 75 8.77 -7.11 2.33
CA VAL A 75 7.49 -6.56 1.84
C VAL A 75 7.77 -5.42 0.85
N GLY A 76 7.44 -5.64 -0.42
CA GLY A 76 7.80 -4.72 -1.52
C GLY A 76 7.30 -3.28 -1.32
N GLU A 77 6.13 -3.09 -0.72
CA GLU A 77 5.55 -1.77 -0.46
C GLU A 77 6.37 -0.90 0.51
N PHE A 78 7.12 -1.54 1.42
CA PHE A 78 7.99 -0.84 2.37
C PHE A 78 9.39 -0.58 1.82
N GLN A 79 9.70 -1.09 0.62
CA GLN A 79 10.96 -0.80 -0.05
C GLN A 79 10.94 0.59 -0.68
N THR A 80 12.12 1.15 -0.89
CA THR A 80 12.30 2.37 -1.68
C THR A 80 11.80 2.13 -3.10
N PHE A 81 11.14 3.13 -3.67
CA PHE A 81 10.71 3.06 -5.06
C PHE A 81 11.90 2.85 -6.01
N ASN A 82 11.73 1.96 -6.98
CA ASN A 82 12.75 1.76 -8.01
C ASN A 82 12.67 2.88 -9.06
N PHE A 83 13.58 3.84 -8.99
CA PHE A 83 13.62 4.98 -9.91
C PHE A 83 14.01 4.62 -11.36
N GLN A 84 14.25 3.35 -11.66
CA GLN A 84 14.43 2.85 -13.02
C GLN A 84 13.17 2.20 -13.59
N ALA A 85 12.11 2.05 -12.76
CA ALA A 85 10.84 1.48 -13.18
C ALA A 85 10.01 2.47 -14.01
N GLU A 86 9.02 1.95 -14.69
CA GLU A 86 8.00 2.76 -15.37
C GLU A 86 7.31 3.69 -14.37
N GLY A 87 7.02 4.93 -14.79
CA GLY A 87 6.44 5.95 -13.90
C GLY A 87 7.45 6.70 -13.03
N ALA A 88 8.74 6.41 -13.10
CA ALA A 88 9.77 7.06 -12.28
C ALA A 88 9.79 8.59 -12.43
N ALA A 89 9.51 9.13 -13.62
CA ALA A 89 9.50 10.56 -13.86
C ALA A 89 8.46 11.29 -12.99
N GLN A 90 7.24 10.75 -12.88
CA GLN A 90 6.17 11.30 -12.05
C GLN A 90 6.55 11.26 -10.56
N ILE A 91 7.17 10.17 -10.12
CA ILE A 91 7.64 10.01 -8.74
C ILE A 91 8.76 11.00 -8.42
N ILE A 92 9.74 11.16 -9.33
CA ILE A 92 10.84 12.14 -9.18
C ILE A 92 10.27 13.56 -9.04
N VAL A 93 9.32 13.94 -9.91
CA VAL A 93 8.67 15.26 -9.83
C VAL A 93 7.94 15.43 -8.50
N THR A 94 7.20 14.44 -8.05
CA THR A 94 6.48 14.48 -6.77
C THR A 94 7.42 14.66 -5.58
N VAL A 95 8.51 13.90 -5.55
CA VAL A 95 9.53 13.97 -4.50
C VAL A 95 10.26 15.32 -4.54
N ALA A 96 10.62 15.82 -5.75
CA ALA A 96 11.25 17.11 -5.91
C ALA A 96 10.35 18.27 -5.45
N LEU A 97 9.07 18.23 -5.81
CA LEU A 97 8.08 19.21 -5.33
C LEU A 97 7.91 19.17 -3.81
N GLY A 98 7.94 17.98 -3.21
CA GLY A 98 7.93 17.81 -1.75
C GLY A 98 9.15 18.47 -1.09
N ALA A 99 10.35 18.22 -1.61
CA ALA A 99 11.59 18.80 -1.08
C ALA A 99 11.63 20.34 -1.22
N VAL A 100 11.35 20.84 -2.43
CA VAL A 100 11.29 22.30 -2.70
C VAL A 100 10.20 22.94 -1.86
N GLY A 101 9.02 22.32 -1.78
CA GLY A 101 7.91 22.80 -0.97
C GLY A 101 8.23 22.89 0.51
N ALA A 102 8.86 21.86 1.09
CA ALA A 102 9.30 21.85 2.48
C ALA A 102 10.30 22.99 2.76
N THR A 103 11.28 23.16 1.88
CA THR A 103 12.30 24.20 2.00
C THR A 103 11.68 25.60 1.91
N LEU A 104 10.83 25.84 0.90
CA LEU A 104 10.15 27.14 0.75
C LEU A 104 9.20 27.43 1.90
N ALA A 105 8.46 26.43 2.38
CA ALA A 105 7.58 26.58 3.56
C ALA A 105 8.39 26.98 4.80
N ALA A 106 9.56 26.37 5.02
CA ALA A 106 10.44 26.74 6.13
C ALA A 106 10.98 28.15 5.99
N VAL A 107 11.45 28.56 4.79
CA VAL A 107 11.92 29.93 4.49
C VAL A 107 10.80 30.95 4.72
N LYS A 108 9.56 30.63 4.34
CA LYS A 108 8.39 31.49 4.57
C LYS A 108 7.78 31.37 5.96
N LYS A 109 8.46 30.68 6.89
CA LYS A 109 8.02 30.45 8.28
C LYS A 109 6.63 29.79 8.38
N GLN A 110 6.23 29.03 7.36
CA GLN A 110 5.02 28.22 7.36
C GLN A 110 5.31 26.85 7.99
N TRP A 111 5.68 26.85 9.28
CA TRP A 111 6.27 25.69 9.95
C TRP A 111 5.42 24.44 9.93
N SER A 112 4.08 24.54 10.03
CA SER A 112 3.20 23.38 9.95
C SER A 112 3.32 22.68 8.59
N GLY A 113 3.26 23.45 7.51
CA GLY A 113 3.44 22.91 6.14
C GLY A 113 4.84 22.34 5.92
N ALA A 114 5.87 23.04 6.43
CA ALA A 114 7.26 22.60 6.34
C ALA A 114 7.47 21.24 7.04
N LEU A 115 6.98 21.09 8.27
CA LEU A 115 7.12 19.87 9.06
C LEU A 115 6.36 18.69 8.42
N VAL A 116 5.13 18.91 7.95
CA VAL A 116 4.34 17.88 7.28
C VAL A 116 5.00 17.43 5.99
N LEU A 117 5.42 18.37 5.13
CA LEU A 117 6.11 18.05 3.86
C LEU A 117 7.43 17.33 4.12
N ALA A 118 8.23 17.78 5.11
CA ALA A 118 9.50 17.15 5.46
C ALA A 118 9.29 15.71 5.97
N LEU A 119 8.30 15.48 6.84
CA LEU A 119 7.98 14.14 7.31
C LEU A 119 7.64 13.20 6.16
N PHE A 120 6.66 13.58 5.33
CA PHE A 120 6.23 12.69 4.25
C PHE A 120 7.24 12.59 3.11
N PHE A 121 8.08 13.60 2.89
CA PHE A 121 9.23 13.51 1.99
C PHE A 121 10.23 12.44 2.47
N VAL A 122 10.62 12.46 3.74
CA VAL A 122 11.53 11.45 4.30
C VAL A 122 10.91 10.05 4.27
N LEU A 123 9.63 9.93 4.60
CA LEU A 123 8.93 8.65 4.53
C LEU A 123 8.82 8.13 3.09
N ALA A 124 8.57 8.99 2.11
CA ALA A 124 8.49 8.63 0.70
C ALA A 124 9.83 8.17 0.11
N LEU A 125 10.95 8.72 0.59
CA LEU A 125 12.28 8.20 0.23
C LEU A 125 12.56 6.81 0.81
N ARG A 126 11.95 6.48 1.93
CA ARG A 126 12.15 5.18 2.62
C ARG A 126 11.21 4.10 2.15
N SER A 127 10.00 4.49 1.70
CA SER A 127 8.93 3.53 1.41
C SER A 127 8.04 4.02 0.27
N ALA A 128 7.88 3.20 -0.77
CA ALA A 128 6.98 3.49 -1.88
C ALA A 128 5.54 3.73 -1.41
N ARG A 129 5.12 3.10 -0.30
CA ARG A 129 3.80 3.27 0.31
C ARG A 129 3.51 4.69 0.78
N ALA A 130 4.54 5.49 1.08
CA ALA A 130 4.37 6.87 1.52
C ALA A 130 4.28 7.88 0.35
N LEU A 131 4.58 7.50 -0.88
CA LEU A 131 4.51 8.37 -2.06
C LEU A 131 3.11 8.96 -2.30
N PRO A 132 2.01 8.18 -2.26
CA PRO A 132 0.67 8.74 -2.40
C PRO A 132 0.34 9.77 -1.31
N VAL A 133 0.82 9.53 -0.07
CA VAL A 133 0.59 10.46 1.03
C VAL A 133 1.39 11.75 0.85
N LEU A 134 2.63 11.66 0.36
CA LEU A 134 3.40 12.86 -0.03
C LEU A 134 2.64 13.67 -1.09
N ALA A 135 2.08 13.01 -2.12
CA ALA A 135 1.30 13.69 -3.15
C ALA A 135 0.06 14.41 -2.56
N LEU A 136 -0.62 13.81 -1.59
CA LEU A 136 -1.77 14.40 -0.90
C LEU A 136 -1.42 15.64 -0.07
N VAL A 137 -0.18 15.77 0.41
CA VAL A 137 0.24 16.94 1.20
C VAL A 137 0.94 18.04 0.36
N LEU A 138 1.15 17.83 -0.95
CA LEU A 138 1.70 18.85 -1.85
C LEU A 138 0.94 20.19 -1.88
N PRO A 139 -0.38 20.30 -1.55
CA PRO A 139 -1.01 21.61 -1.41
C PRO A 139 -0.30 22.55 -0.43
N PHE A 140 0.40 22.05 0.59
CA PHE A 140 1.25 22.90 1.45
C PHE A 140 2.45 23.48 0.69
N ALA A 141 3.03 22.72 -0.24
CA ALA A 141 4.08 23.23 -1.15
C ALA A 141 3.53 24.35 -2.03
N ASN A 142 2.33 24.17 -2.60
CA ASN A 142 1.69 25.21 -3.41
C ASN A 142 1.45 26.50 -2.62
N CYS A 143 1.02 26.40 -1.36
CA CYS A 143 0.89 27.57 -0.47
C CYS A 143 2.22 28.31 -0.30
N ALA A 144 3.31 27.58 -0.07
CA ALA A 144 4.65 28.15 0.10
C ALA A 144 5.18 28.79 -1.19
N VAL A 145 5.01 28.11 -2.33
CA VAL A 145 5.38 28.63 -3.66
C VAL A 145 4.58 29.89 -3.97
N THR A 146 3.27 29.90 -3.74
CA THR A 146 2.42 31.07 -3.97
C THR A 146 2.85 32.24 -3.08
N ALA A 147 3.20 31.99 -1.82
CA ALA A 147 3.70 33.02 -0.90
C ALA A 147 5.03 33.60 -1.40
N TRP A 148 5.91 32.77 -1.93
CA TRP A 148 7.19 33.20 -2.50
C TRP A 148 6.99 34.01 -3.80
N LEU A 149 6.14 33.56 -4.72
CA LEU A 149 5.83 34.25 -5.98
C LEU A 149 5.21 35.64 -5.76
N ARG A 150 4.46 35.83 -4.67
CA ARG A 150 3.84 37.13 -4.35
C ARG A 150 4.86 38.23 -3.99
N GLU A 151 6.08 37.88 -3.70
CA GLU A 151 7.15 38.84 -3.39
C GLU A 151 7.80 39.42 -4.66
N ASP A 152 7.63 38.74 -5.82
CA ASP A 152 8.13 39.24 -7.08
C ASP A 152 7.08 40.10 -7.81
N ARG A 153 7.34 41.41 -7.87
CA ARG A 153 6.47 42.37 -8.58
C ARG A 153 6.26 42.03 -10.07
N ARG A 154 7.20 41.33 -10.69
CA ARG A 154 7.11 40.91 -12.09
C ARG A 154 5.99 39.90 -12.34
N LEU A 155 5.63 39.18 -11.32
CA LEU A 155 4.58 38.12 -11.35
C LEU A 155 3.21 38.64 -10.92
N GLU A 156 3.08 39.91 -10.54
CA GLU A 156 1.83 40.50 -10.05
C GLU A 156 0.69 40.39 -11.06
N SER A 157 0.96 40.55 -12.34
CA SER A 157 -0.04 40.37 -13.42
C SER A 157 -0.53 38.93 -13.52
N LEU A 158 0.38 37.94 -13.41
CA LEU A 158 0.06 36.53 -13.42
C LEU A 158 -0.78 36.13 -12.18
N LEU A 159 -0.40 36.64 -11.02
CA LEU A 159 -1.13 36.40 -9.76
C LEU A 159 -2.53 37.02 -9.78
N ARG A 160 -2.66 38.23 -10.34
CA ARG A 160 -3.98 38.85 -10.57
C ARG A 160 -4.85 38.05 -11.54
N TYR A 161 -4.26 37.56 -12.62
CA TYR A 161 -4.96 36.68 -13.57
C TYR A 161 -5.44 35.39 -12.88
N SER A 162 -4.56 34.72 -12.12
CA SER A 162 -4.91 33.53 -11.34
C SER A 162 -6.02 33.81 -10.32
N ALA A 163 -6.00 34.96 -9.63
CA ALA A 163 -7.05 35.37 -8.71
C ALA A 163 -8.40 35.60 -9.41
N ASN A 164 -8.38 36.16 -10.61
CA ASN A 164 -9.59 36.35 -11.43
C ASN A 164 -10.17 35.00 -11.89
N LEU A 165 -9.32 34.06 -12.35
CA LEU A 165 -9.76 32.70 -12.68
C LEU A 165 -10.42 32.02 -11.47
N ARG A 166 -9.84 32.13 -10.30
CA ARG A 166 -10.42 31.59 -9.07
C ARG A 166 -11.79 32.18 -8.75
N ARG A 167 -11.99 33.49 -8.97
CA ARG A 167 -13.31 34.12 -8.80
C ARG A 167 -14.32 33.56 -9.78
N LEU A 168 -13.93 33.33 -11.02
CA LEU A 168 -14.79 32.68 -12.02
C LEU A 168 -15.15 31.24 -11.60
N GLU A 169 -14.16 30.45 -11.15
CA GLU A 169 -14.39 29.09 -10.64
C GLU A 169 -15.43 29.06 -9.50
N TYR A 170 -15.33 29.98 -8.53
CA TYR A 170 -16.35 30.10 -7.47
C TYR A 170 -17.72 30.46 -8.02
N GLY A 171 -17.78 31.29 -9.06
CA GLY A 171 -19.02 31.66 -9.73
C GLY A 171 -19.70 30.49 -10.46
N PHE A 172 -18.92 29.55 -10.99
CA PHE A 172 -19.43 28.36 -11.68
C PHE A 172 -19.95 27.28 -10.75
N ARG A 173 -19.84 27.44 -9.42
CA ARG A 173 -20.28 26.44 -8.42
C ARG A 173 -19.80 25.04 -8.78
N GLY A 174 -18.51 24.86 -9.06
CA GLY A 174 -17.90 23.61 -9.52
C GLY A 174 -18.29 22.37 -8.70
N TYR A 175 -18.59 22.54 -7.41
CA TYR A 175 -19.11 21.47 -6.56
C TYR A 175 -20.45 20.88 -7.04
N ALA A 176 -21.26 21.65 -7.79
CA ALA A 176 -22.53 21.15 -8.33
C ALA A 176 -22.33 20.11 -9.44
N TRP A 177 -21.12 20.07 -10.04
CA TRP A 177 -20.77 19.07 -11.05
C TRP A 177 -20.27 17.75 -10.43
N ALA A 178 -19.91 17.74 -9.16
CA ALA A 178 -19.43 16.54 -8.48
C ALA A 178 -20.40 15.33 -8.61
N PRO A 179 -21.74 15.50 -8.36
CA PRO A 179 -22.67 14.39 -8.55
C PRO A 179 -22.82 13.98 -10.02
N VAL A 180 -22.67 14.91 -10.97
CA VAL A 180 -22.74 14.61 -12.41
C VAL A 180 -21.51 13.78 -12.83
N VAL A 181 -20.32 14.17 -12.40
CA VAL A 181 -19.07 13.43 -12.68
C VAL A 181 -19.11 12.05 -12.00
N LEU A 182 -19.59 11.98 -10.76
CA LEU A 182 -19.77 10.71 -10.05
C LEU A 182 -20.75 9.79 -10.79
N LEU A 183 -21.90 10.31 -11.21
CA LEU A 183 -22.90 9.55 -11.96
C LEU A 183 -22.34 9.08 -13.30
N ALA A 184 -21.66 9.95 -14.05
CA ALA A 184 -20.99 9.59 -15.30
C ALA A 184 -19.94 8.49 -15.08
N GLY A 185 -19.12 8.60 -14.04
CA GLY A 185 -18.15 7.57 -13.64
C GLY A 185 -18.82 6.24 -13.32
N LEU A 186 -19.88 6.24 -12.53
CA LEU A 186 -20.66 5.04 -12.21
C LEU A 186 -21.30 4.40 -13.44
N LEU A 187 -21.80 5.22 -14.39
CA LEU A 187 -22.35 4.72 -15.65
C LEU A 187 -21.26 4.11 -16.54
N MET A 188 -20.08 4.70 -16.60
CA MET A 188 -18.93 4.14 -17.32
C MET A 188 -18.47 2.79 -16.71
N LEU A 189 -18.51 2.66 -15.39
CA LEU A 189 -18.14 1.42 -14.69
C LEU A 189 -19.19 0.30 -14.89
N ARG A 190 -20.43 0.61 -15.25
CA ARG A 190 -21.48 -0.41 -15.48
C ARG A 190 -21.15 -1.40 -16.61
N GLY A 191 -20.34 -1.01 -17.57
CA GLY A 191 -19.89 -1.88 -18.68
C GLY A 191 -18.52 -2.53 -18.45
N SER A 192 -17.84 -2.19 -17.36
CA SER A 192 -16.53 -2.77 -17.06
C SER A 192 -16.70 -4.18 -16.52
N ALA A 193 -15.96 -5.13 -17.07
CA ALA A 193 -15.89 -6.48 -16.53
C ALA A 193 -15.38 -6.40 -15.08
N THR A 194 -16.28 -6.66 -14.11
CA THR A 194 -15.91 -6.73 -12.71
C THR A 194 -15.32 -8.09 -12.44
N GLY A 195 -14.03 -8.16 -12.15
CA GLY A 195 -13.35 -9.43 -11.88
C GLY A 195 -11.84 -9.25 -11.77
N PHE A 196 -11.17 -10.34 -11.52
CA PHE A 196 -9.72 -10.36 -11.51
C PHE A 196 -9.18 -10.47 -12.94
N PRO A 197 -8.22 -9.64 -13.37
CA PRO A 197 -7.60 -9.74 -14.69
C PRO A 197 -6.95 -11.11 -14.88
N ALA A 198 -7.31 -11.82 -15.96
CA ALA A 198 -6.81 -13.18 -16.24
C ALA A 198 -5.32 -13.20 -16.61
N ASP A 199 -4.75 -12.06 -17.02
CA ASP A 199 -3.33 -11.86 -17.30
C ASP A 199 -2.48 -11.67 -16.04
N GLU A 200 -3.13 -11.41 -14.89
CA GLU A 200 -2.47 -11.20 -13.61
C GLU A 200 -2.79 -12.27 -12.56
N PHE A 201 -3.95 -12.90 -12.66
CA PHE A 201 -4.44 -13.87 -11.67
C PHE A 201 -4.74 -15.21 -12.30
N PRO A 202 -4.61 -16.32 -11.56
CA PRO A 202 -4.76 -17.69 -12.10
C PRO A 202 -6.23 -18.08 -12.27
N VAL A 203 -7.01 -17.25 -13.00
CA VAL A 203 -8.47 -17.38 -13.10
C VAL A 203 -8.86 -18.73 -13.72
N ALA A 204 -8.27 -19.09 -14.85
CA ALA A 204 -8.55 -20.37 -15.51
C ALA A 204 -7.90 -21.55 -14.78
N ALA A 205 -6.66 -21.38 -14.29
CA ALA A 205 -5.93 -22.44 -13.59
C ALA A 205 -6.61 -22.88 -12.29
N ALA A 206 -7.35 -21.99 -11.61
CA ALA A 206 -8.06 -22.31 -10.36
C ALA A 206 -9.10 -23.43 -10.54
N ALA A 207 -9.72 -23.55 -11.72
CA ALA A 207 -10.69 -24.61 -12.04
C ALA A 207 -10.06 -26.02 -12.15
N HIS A 208 -8.74 -26.09 -12.34
CA HIS A 208 -8.00 -27.35 -12.45
C HIS A 208 -7.41 -27.84 -11.12
N LEU A 209 -7.63 -27.11 -10.02
CA LEU A 209 -7.12 -27.47 -8.71
C LEU A 209 -7.93 -28.60 -8.08
N PRO A 210 -7.32 -29.73 -7.69
CA PRO A 210 -7.99 -30.78 -6.97
C PRO A 210 -8.49 -30.29 -5.59
N GLU A 211 -9.62 -30.80 -5.12
CA GLU A 211 -10.23 -30.34 -3.87
C GLU A 211 -9.33 -30.54 -2.65
N GLN A 212 -8.60 -31.65 -2.61
CA GLN A 212 -7.76 -32.03 -1.46
C GLN A 212 -6.28 -31.66 -1.65
N ALA A 213 -5.97 -30.73 -2.57
CA ALA A 213 -4.59 -30.36 -2.82
C ALA A 213 -3.94 -29.64 -1.63
N ARG A 214 -2.79 -30.14 -1.17
CA ARG A 214 -1.86 -29.36 -0.32
C ARG A 214 -1.09 -28.43 -1.25
N LEU A 215 -1.63 -27.23 -1.42
CA LEU A 215 -1.24 -26.31 -2.47
C LEU A 215 -0.18 -25.33 -2.00
N PHE A 216 0.92 -25.24 -2.76
CA PHE A 216 1.77 -24.07 -2.74
C PHE A 216 1.27 -23.06 -3.77
N ALA A 217 1.05 -21.83 -3.33
CA ALA A 217 0.80 -20.69 -4.20
C ALA A 217 1.50 -19.46 -3.62
N PRO A 218 2.07 -18.56 -4.46
CA PRO A 218 2.64 -17.32 -3.97
C PRO A 218 1.54 -16.35 -3.52
N ASP A 219 1.96 -15.30 -2.79
CA ASP A 219 1.12 -14.32 -2.11
C ASP A 219 -0.09 -13.82 -2.93
N LYS A 220 0.15 -13.29 -4.13
CA LYS A 220 -0.88 -12.78 -5.04
C LYS A 220 -1.89 -13.85 -5.44
N PHE A 221 -1.39 -15.05 -5.77
CA PHE A 221 -2.24 -16.17 -6.15
C PHE A 221 -2.99 -16.74 -4.95
N GLY A 222 -2.31 -16.84 -3.79
CA GLY A 222 -2.93 -17.28 -2.55
C GLY A 222 -4.10 -16.38 -2.13
N GLY A 223 -3.90 -15.06 -2.17
CA GLY A 223 -4.96 -14.09 -1.88
C GLY A 223 -6.16 -14.23 -2.83
N TYR A 224 -5.89 -14.40 -4.14
CA TYR A 224 -6.94 -14.67 -5.12
C TYR A 224 -7.71 -15.97 -4.82
N LEU A 225 -7.02 -17.04 -4.46
CA LEU A 225 -7.65 -18.33 -4.18
C LEU A 225 -8.52 -18.27 -2.91
N VAL A 226 -8.11 -17.54 -1.88
CA VAL A 226 -8.96 -17.28 -0.70
C VAL A 226 -10.27 -16.63 -1.11
N TYR A 227 -10.22 -15.63 -1.98
CA TYR A 227 -11.41 -14.97 -2.50
C TYR A 227 -12.24 -15.92 -3.39
N HIS A 228 -11.61 -16.59 -4.36
CA HIS A 228 -12.25 -17.47 -5.33
C HIS A 228 -13.00 -18.63 -4.66
N PHE A 229 -12.40 -19.26 -3.67
CA PHE A 229 -12.99 -20.35 -2.89
C PHE A 229 -13.72 -19.88 -1.62
N ARG A 230 -13.96 -18.57 -1.45
CA ARG A 230 -14.69 -17.98 -0.32
C ARG A 230 -14.14 -18.39 1.04
N GLY A 231 -12.83 -18.65 1.13
CA GLY A 231 -12.17 -19.11 2.36
C GLY A 231 -12.36 -20.59 2.70
N GLU A 232 -13.08 -21.37 1.89
CA GLU A 232 -13.33 -22.80 2.13
C GLU A 232 -12.07 -23.64 1.97
N ARG A 233 -11.10 -23.17 1.16
CA ARG A 233 -9.82 -23.83 0.95
C ARG A 233 -8.69 -23.07 1.61
N LYS A 234 -7.83 -23.80 2.31
CA LYS A 234 -6.62 -23.24 2.91
C LYS A 234 -5.57 -23.02 1.81
N VAL A 235 -4.87 -21.90 1.90
CA VAL A 235 -3.70 -21.58 1.08
C VAL A 235 -2.45 -21.58 1.94
N PHE A 236 -1.29 -21.80 1.33
CA PHE A 236 -0.03 -21.79 2.05
C PHE A 236 0.35 -20.38 2.50
N PHE A 237 0.18 -19.39 1.63
CA PHE A 237 0.52 -18.01 1.88
C PHE A 237 -0.43 -17.07 1.10
N ASP A 238 -0.79 -15.93 1.68
CA ASP A 238 -1.74 -14.98 1.08
C ASP A 238 -1.29 -13.50 1.19
N GLY A 239 -0.01 -13.27 1.48
CA GLY A 239 0.58 -11.93 1.54
C GLY A 239 0.42 -11.19 2.87
N ARG A 240 -0.32 -11.73 3.84
CA ARG A 240 -0.46 -11.11 5.18
C ARG A 240 0.82 -11.31 6.01
N SER A 241 1.87 -10.55 5.69
CA SER A 241 3.19 -10.69 6.32
C SER A 241 3.19 -10.50 7.84
N ASP A 242 2.28 -9.66 8.35
CA ASP A 242 2.06 -9.41 9.77
C ASP A 242 1.47 -10.63 10.50
N PHE A 243 0.60 -11.39 9.84
CA PHE A 243 0.02 -12.61 10.36
C PHE A 243 1.03 -13.76 10.43
N TYR A 244 1.81 -13.95 9.36
CA TYR A 244 2.76 -15.06 9.25
C TYR A 244 4.06 -14.83 10.03
N GLY A 245 4.48 -13.58 10.16
CA GLY A 245 5.67 -13.17 10.87
C GLY A 245 6.99 -13.49 10.14
N LEU A 246 8.09 -12.92 10.65
CA LEU A 246 9.41 -12.97 10.02
C LEU A 246 9.96 -14.41 9.79
N PRO A 247 9.85 -15.36 10.74
CA PRO A 247 10.40 -16.70 10.52
C PRO A 247 9.74 -17.45 9.35
N PHE A 248 8.42 -17.28 9.18
CA PHE A 248 7.71 -17.87 8.06
C PHE A 248 8.07 -17.15 6.75
N MET A 249 8.08 -15.82 6.76
CA MET A 249 8.43 -15.01 5.58
C MET A 249 9.82 -15.36 5.04
N LYS A 250 10.82 -15.54 5.89
CA LYS A 250 12.17 -15.97 5.48
C LYS A 250 12.12 -17.32 4.74
N ARG A 251 11.49 -18.34 5.33
CA ARG A 251 11.35 -19.66 4.70
C ARG A 251 10.60 -19.60 3.36
N TYR A 252 9.50 -18.83 3.31
CA TYR A 252 8.75 -18.61 2.08
C TYR A 252 9.62 -18.00 0.97
N VAL A 253 10.34 -16.91 1.28
CA VAL A 253 11.23 -16.23 0.33
C VAL A 253 12.37 -17.15 -0.12
N ASP A 254 12.95 -17.93 0.79
CA ASP A 254 14.01 -18.90 0.48
C ASP A 254 13.52 -19.96 -0.51
N MET A 255 12.28 -20.46 -0.35
CA MET A 255 11.68 -21.40 -1.29
C MET A 255 11.41 -20.74 -2.66
N VAL A 256 10.83 -19.54 -2.69
CA VAL A 256 10.48 -18.85 -3.94
C VAL A 256 11.73 -18.47 -4.73
N GLN A 257 12.80 -18.05 -4.03
CA GLN A 257 14.06 -17.62 -4.65
C GLN A 257 15.09 -18.76 -4.81
N LEU A 258 14.72 -20.00 -4.50
CA LEU A 258 15.59 -21.18 -4.59
C LEU A 258 16.91 -21.02 -3.83
N ARG A 259 16.88 -20.35 -2.65
CA ARG A 259 18.08 -20.16 -1.81
C ARG A 259 18.55 -21.48 -1.21
N PRO A 260 19.81 -21.58 -0.77
CA PRO A 260 20.31 -22.80 -0.13
C PRO A 260 19.38 -23.30 0.97
N GLY A 261 19.06 -24.61 0.98
CA GLY A 261 18.11 -25.21 1.93
C GLY A 261 16.65 -25.19 1.52
N TRP A 262 16.29 -24.59 0.37
CA TRP A 262 14.88 -24.49 -0.07
C TRP A 262 14.22 -25.85 -0.28
N ARG A 263 14.97 -26.88 -0.72
CA ARG A 263 14.42 -28.23 -0.98
C ARG A 263 13.98 -28.93 0.28
N GLU A 264 14.79 -28.83 1.34
CA GLU A 264 14.51 -29.38 2.65
C GLU A 264 13.24 -28.75 3.23
N GLU A 265 13.14 -27.44 3.12
CA GLU A 265 11.93 -26.72 3.57
C GLU A 265 10.72 -27.08 2.71
N TRP A 266 10.85 -27.13 1.37
CA TRP A 266 9.81 -27.56 0.45
C TRP A 266 9.28 -28.96 0.80
N ASN A 267 10.16 -29.92 1.01
CA ASN A 267 9.81 -31.31 1.36
C ASN A 267 9.11 -31.41 2.73
N ARG A 268 9.47 -30.54 3.68
CA ARG A 268 8.81 -30.48 4.99
C ARG A 268 7.32 -30.19 4.87
N TRP A 269 6.91 -29.36 3.93
CA TRP A 269 5.53 -28.97 3.73
C TRP A 269 4.71 -30.01 2.96
N GLN A 270 5.36 -30.99 2.32
CA GLN A 270 4.71 -32.08 1.57
C GLN A 270 3.62 -31.58 0.63
N PHE A 271 3.90 -30.56 -0.15
CA PHE A 271 2.97 -30.07 -1.15
C PHE A 271 2.66 -31.14 -2.17
N THR A 272 1.36 -31.28 -2.51
CA THR A 272 0.91 -32.15 -3.59
C THR A 272 0.78 -31.42 -4.93
N HIS A 273 0.53 -30.12 -4.86
CA HIS A 273 0.38 -29.25 -6.03
C HIS A 273 1.08 -27.90 -5.80
N ALA A 274 1.56 -27.30 -6.89
CA ALA A 274 2.12 -25.96 -6.93
C ALA A 274 1.47 -25.17 -8.06
N LEU A 275 0.79 -24.06 -7.71
CA LEU A 275 0.23 -23.12 -8.67
C LEU A 275 1.11 -21.86 -8.70
N LEU A 276 1.81 -21.66 -9.80
CA LEU A 276 2.90 -20.70 -9.91
C LEU A 276 2.66 -19.74 -11.08
N PRO A 277 3.05 -18.47 -10.96
CA PRO A 277 3.22 -17.60 -12.13
C PRO A 277 4.23 -18.17 -13.10
N VAL A 278 3.99 -18.06 -14.40
CA VAL A 278 4.84 -18.63 -15.47
C VAL A 278 6.31 -18.21 -15.41
N ARG A 279 6.59 -17.05 -14.78
CA ARG A 279 7.94 -16.47 -14.68
C ARG A 279 8.70 -16.88 -13.41
N TYR A 280 8.10 -17.72 -12.56
CA TYR A 280 8.77 -18.13 -11.32
C TYR A 280 9.83 -19.21 -11.59
N SER A 281 11.00 -19.06 -10.97
CA SER A 281 12.09 -20.05 -11.10
C SER A 281 11.70 -21.45 -10.63
N LEU A 282 10.73 -21.58 -9.75
CA LEU A 282 10.14 -22.86 -9.32
C LEU A 282 9.50 -23.64 -10.47
N VAL A 283 9.02 -22.97 -11.53
CA VAL A 283 8.43 -23.60 -12.72
C VAL A 283 9.45 -24.47 -13.44
N ASP A 284 10.73 -24.07 -13.44
CA ASP A 284 11.83 -24.82 -14.04
C ASP A 284 12.52 -25.77 -13.05
N ALA A 285 12.46 -25.44 -11.76
CA ALA A 285 13.15 -26.23 -10.73
C ALA A 285 12.38 -27.50 -10.33
N LEU A 286 11.06 -27.41 -10.18
CA LEU A 286 10.24 -28.53 -9.71
C LEU A 286 10.19 -29.72 -10.70
N PRO A 287 10.11 -29.53 -12.04
CA PRO A 287 10.18 -30.65 -12.98
C PRO A 287 11.46 -31.45 -12.88
N ARG A 288 12.59 -30.81 -12.54
CA ARG A 288 13.88 -31.52 -12.27
C ARG A 288 13.83 -32.41 -11.02
N LEU A 289 12.83 -32.22 -10.17
CA LEU A 289 12.54 -33.04 -8.99
C LEU A 289 11.39 -34.05 -9.23
N GLY A 290 10.99 -34.25 -10.51
CA GLY A 290 9.94 -35.20 -10.89
C GLY A 290 8.52 -34.67 -10.84
N TRP A 291 8.33 -33.37 -10.59
CA TRP A 291 6.99 -32.75 -10.66
C TRP A 291 6.51 -32.73 -12.11
N ARG A 292 5.21 -32.93 -12.32
CA ARG A 292 4.59 -32.94 -13.66
C ARG A 292 3.69 -31.73 -13.84
N GLU A 293 3.81 -31.08 -14.99
CA GLU A 293 2.91 -30.02 -15.41
C GLU A 293 1.54 -30.64 -15.78
N THR A 294 0.48 -30.15 -15.13
CA THR A 294 -0.90 -30.61 -15.36
C THR A 294 -1.76 -29.56 -16.05
N TYR A 295 -1.35 -28.28 -15.96
CA TYR A 295 -2.01 -27.18 -16.64
C TYR A 295 -1.01 -26.02 -16.86
N ARG A 296 -1.16 -25.32 -17.97
CA ARG A 296 -0.43 -24.07 -18.25
C ARG A 296 -1.30 -23.14 -19.09
N ASP A 297 -1.26 -21.85 -18.74
CA ASP A 297 -1.73 -20.76 -19.60
C ASP A 297 -0.67 -19.64 -19.66
N SER A 298 -1.04 -18.45 -20.13
CA SER A 298 -0.15 -17.30 -20.21
C SER A 298 0.24 -16.71 -18.84
N THR A 299 -0.49 -17.04 -17.78
CA THR A 299 -0.37 -16.43 -16.45
C THR A 299 0.15 -17.41 -15.42
N ALA A 300 -0.33 -18.66 -15.45
CA ALA A 300 -0.11 -19.65 -14.42
C ALA A 300 0.31 -21.02 -14.95
N VAL A 301 1.06 -21.74 -14.13
CA VAL A 301 1.42 -23.15 -14.33
C VAL A 301 0.99 -23.92 -13.09
N LEU A 302 0.26 -25.02 -13.29
CA LEU A 302 -0.08 -25.97 -12.23
C LEU A 302 0.82 -27.21 -12.36
N LEU A 303 1.55 -27.50 -11.32
CA LEU A 303 2.41 -28.66 -11.21
C LEU A 303 1.89 -29.61 -10.13
N ALA A 304 1.93 -30.92 -10.41
CA ALA A 304 1.59 -31.97 -9.46
C ALA A 304 2.87 -32.71 -9.02
N ALA A 305 2.91 -33.05 -7.73
CA ALA A 305 4.01 -33.82 -7.15
C ALA A 305 4.13 -35.24 -7.73
N PRO A 306 5.29 -35.88 -7.69
CA PRO A 306 5.44 -37.29 -8.02
C PRO A 306 4.52 -38.19 -7.18
N PRO A 307 4.00 -39.32 -7.70
CA PRO A 307 3.08 -40.20 -6.99
C PRO A 307 3.58 -40.64 -5.59
N ALA A 308 4.87 -40.88 -5.43
CA ALA A 308 5.48 -41.26 -4.15
C ALA A 308 5.28 -40.21 -3.03
N LEU A 309 5.04 -38.94 -3.35
CA LEU A 309 4.73 -37.87 -2.39
C LEU A 309 3.22 -37.67 -2.19
N GLN A 310 2.39 -38.24 -3.06
CA GLN A 310 0.92 -38.15 -2.98
C GLN A 310 0.34 -39.23 -2.09
N GLU A 311 0.97 -40.40 -1.99
CA GLU A 311 0.51 -41.57 -1.21
C GLU A 311 0.84 -41.50 0.28
N GLY A 312 1.63 -40.54 0.73
CA GLY A 312 2.09 -40.40 2.12
C GLY A 312 1.20 -39.56 3.03
N THR A 313 -0.07 -39.31 2.67
CA THR A 313 -0.99 -38.52 3.50
C THR A 313 -2.03 -39.44 4.15
N PRO A 314 -1.97 -39.66 5.50
CA PRO A 314 -3.10 -40.22 6.25
C PRO A 314 -4.22 -39.19 6.38
#